data_b218d3712fc8507d682dbe23c84d7742
#
_entry.id   b218d3712fc8507d682dbe23c84d7742
#
_cell.length_a   1.000
_cell.length_b   1.000
_cell.length_c   1.000
_cell.angle_alpha   90.00
_cell.angle_beta   90.00
_cell.angle_gamma   90.00
#
_symmetry.space_group_name_H-M   'P 1'
#
loop_
_entity.id
_entity.type
_entity.pdbx_description
1 polymer ?
#
loop_
_entity_poly.entity_id
_entity_poly.type
_entity_poly.pdbx_seq_one_letter_code
_entity_poly.pdbx_strand_id
1 'polypeptide(L)'
;EQLAISVADSGYRAEIDIYAAKHSGSDLIELALTQNLEKELLSVLKVCSGKLKVQVQIYAERFTYQNAKIVLRAISTKATLEDIAHAVLPEENECNTSWLNIISNSDSLSEASEQMKQFSFAKAFAKLDADSSLSSYEDALDRHYFEKALAAANGKDVADKFLRNHLQMEIDHRNIINLFEAHALGLSSESIRKSLLDGGKLIPTAQLNTVANTDDDGVLDILRRSSRFDCNGLEEALK
;
A
#
# COMPACT_ATOMS: atom_id res chain seq x y z
N GLU A 1 12.62 -20.74 -14.81
CA GLU A 1 12.96 -22.04 -14.20
C GLU A 1 14.30 -21.94 -13.42
N GLN A 2 15.42 -21.53 -14.04
CA GLN A 2 16.71 -21.38 -13.34
C GLN A 2 16.63 -20.40 -12.15
N LEU A 3 15.91 -19.29 -12.28
CA LEU A 3 15.74 -18.33 -11.19
C LEU A 3 14.96 -18.95 -10.01
N ALA A 4 13.91 -19.72 -10.28
CA ALA A 4 13.14 -20.39 -9.22
C ALA A 4 13.99 -21.41 -8.45
N ILE A 5 14.87 -22.14 -9.15
CA ILE A 5 15.83 -23.06 -8.53
C ILE A 5 16.80 -22.29 -7.63
N SER A 6 17.36 -21.17 -8.13
CA SER A 6 18.28 -20.33 -7.35
C SER A 6 17.61 -19.74 -6.10
N VAL A 7 16.36 -19.31 -6.22
CA VAL A 7 15.56 -18.81 -5.08
C VAL A 7 15.30 -19.92 -4.07
N ALA A 8 14.93 -21.12 -4.53
CA ALA A 8 14.73 -22.28 -3.67
C ALA A 8 16.01 -22.64 -2.90
N ASP A 9 17.18 -22.59 -3.56
CA ASP A 9 18.47 -22.88 -2.93
C ASP A 9 18.91 -21.78 -1.94
N SER A 10 18.33 -20.58 -2.03
CA SER A 10 18.55 -19.45 -1.12
C SER A 10 17.69 -19.47 0.15
N GLY A 11 17.00 -20.55 0.45
CA GLY A 11 16.23 -20.74 1.69
C GLY A 11 14.70 -20.60 1.54
N TYR A 12 14.20 -20.38 0.33
CA TYR A 12 12.75 -20.25 0.04
C TYR A 12 12.14 -21.55 -0.54
N ARG A 13 12.82 -22.67 -0.39
CA ARG A 13 12.37 -23.95 -0.96
C ARG A 13 10.99 -24.36 -0.48
N ALA A 14 10.69 -24.17 0.80
CA ALA A 14 9.40 -24.56 1.37
C ALA A 14 8.24 -23.79 0.71
N GLU A 15 8.40 -22.50 0.48
CA GLU A 15 7.39 -21.66 -0.16
C GLU A 15 7.31 -21.93 -1.67
N ILE A 16 8.44 -22.16 -2.35
CA ILE A 16 8.46 -22.57 -3.76
C ILE A 16 7.71 -23.90 -3.94
N ASP A 17 7.95 -24.89 -3.09
CA ASP A 17 7.31 -26.21 -3.20
C ASP A 17 5.79 -26.15 -3.00
N ILE A 18 5.29 -25.20 -2.17
CA ILE A 18 3.85 -24.99 -1.97
C ILE A 18 3.16 -24.55 -3.28
N TYR A 19 3.78 -23.64 -4.01
CA TYR A 19 3.15 -23.00 -5.19
C TYR A 19 3.52 -23.67 -6.51
N ALA A 20 4.60 -24.46 -6.59
CA ALA A 20 5.12 -25.02 -7.84
C ALA A 20 4.14 -25.95 -8.57
N ALA A 21 3.14 -26.48 -7.88
CA ALA A 21 2.12 -27.35 -8.50
C ALA A 21 1.16 -26.60 -9.43
N LYS A 22 0.89 -25.30 -9.13
CA LYS A 22 -0.09 -24.46 -9.85
C LYS A 22 0.52 -23.25 -10.53
N HIS A 23 1.71 -22.80 -10.10
CA HIS A 23 2.33 -21.58 -10.54
C HIS A 23 3.71 -21.81 -11.16
N SER A 24 4.14 -20.94 -12.04
CA SER A 24 5.46 -21.02 -12.69
C SER A 24 6.03 -19.63 -12.98
N GLY A 25 7.29 -19.56 -13.37
CA GLY A 25 7.91 -18.31 -13.80
C GLY A 25 8.02 -17.26 -12.67
N SER A 26 7.68 -16.01 -13.00
CA SER A 26 7.70 -14.86 -12.06
C SER A 26 6.67 -15.02 -10.93
N ASP A 27 5.48 -15.49 -11.27
CA ASP A 27 4.35 -15.59 -10.34
C ASP A 27 4.67 -16.55 -9.19
N LEU A 28 5.26 -17.72 -9.50
CA LEU A 28 5.75 -18.66 -8.48
C LEU A 28 6.72 -17.99 -7.50
N ILE A 29 7.65 -17.20 -8.03
CA ILE A 29 8.68 -16.54 -7.21
C ILE A 29 8.04 -15.45 -6.36
N GLU A 30 7.17 -14.63 -6.94
CA GLU A 30 6.50 -13.53 -6.24
C GLU A 30 5.63 -14.05 -5.09
N LEU A 31 4.82 -15.08 -5.33
CA LEU A 31 4.00 -15.72 -4.31
C LEU A 31 4.83 -16.32 -3.18
N ALA A 32 5.90 -17.03 -3.52
CA ALA A 32 6.79 -17.61 -2.53
C ALA A 32 7.49 -16.57 -1.66
N LEU A 33 8.00 -15.49 -2.25
CA LEU A 33 8.64 -14.40 -1.52
C LEU A 33 7.65 -13.62 -0.65
N THR A 34 6.43 -13.40 -1.14
CA THR A 34 5.37 -12.71 -0.39
C THR A 34 4.96 -13.52 0.84
N GLN A 35 4.73 -14.81 0.70
CA GLN A 35 4.41 -15.67 1.83
C GLN A 35 5.54 -15.77 2.85
N ASN A 36 6.78 -15.88 2.37
CA ASN A 36 7.94 -15.89 3.27
C ASN A 36 8.05 -14.59 4.05
N LEU A 37 7.88 -13.43 3.40
CA LEU A 37 7.89 -12.12 4.05
C LEU A 37 6.83 -12.02 5.15
N GLU A 38 5.60 -12.47 4.88
CA GLU A 38 4.52 -12.49 5.87
C GLU A 38 4.89 -13.36 7.07
N LYS A 39 5.40 -14.56 6.83
CA LYS A 39 5.83 -15.51 7.85
C LYS A 39 6.97 -14.95 8.70
N GLU A 40 7.96 -14.30 8.09
CA GLU A 40 9.06 -13.67 8.79
C GLU A 40 8.57 -12.49 9.66
N LEU A 41 7.69 -11.63 9.15
CA LEU A 41 7.11 -10.54 9.93
C LEU A 41 6.31 -11.04 11.13
N LEU A 42 5.52 -12.10 10.96
CA LEU A 42 4.80 -12.73 12.07
C LEU A 42 5.75 -13.33 13.11
N SER A 43 6.87 -13.92 12.66
CA SER A 43 7.92 -14.46 13.52
C SER A 43 8.58 -13.35 14.35
N VAL A 44 8.95 -12.24 13.70
CA VAL A 44 9.52 -11.06 14.38
C VAL A 44 8.54 -10.48 15.41
N LEU A 45 7.24 -10.35 15.06
CA LEU A 45 6.22 -9.85 15.98
C LEU A 45 6.03 -10.72 17.22
N LYS A 46 6.26 -12.03 17.14
CA LYS A 46 6.18 -12.96 18.28
C LYS A 46 7.28 -12.71 19.32
N VAL A 47 8.46 -12.29 18.88
CA VAL A 47 9.61 -12.05 19.78
C VAL A 47 9.71 -10.59 20.23
N CYS A 48 9.02 -9.67 19.56
CA CYS A 48 8.97 -8.26 19.94
C CYS A 48 8.02 -8.03 21.12
N SER A 49 8.38 -7.07 21.97
CA SER A 49 7.55 -6.63 23.12
C SER A 49 7.57 -5.11 23.24
N GLY A 50 6.63 -4.58 24.03
CA GLY A 50 6.54 -3.15 24.32
C GLY A 50 6.49 -2.27 23.06
N LYS A 51 7.23 -1.19 23.06
CA LYS A 51 7.24 -0.20 21.99
C LYS A 51 7.75 -0.76 20.66
N LEU A 52 8.77 -1.62 20.69
CA LEU A 52 9.31 -2.24 19.47
C LEU A 52 8.24 -3.06 18.75
N LYS A 53 7.41 -3.78 19.49
CA LYS A 53 6.29 -4.52 18.91
C LYS A 53 5.33 -3.60 18.16
N VAL A 54 4.99 -2.45 18.73
CA VAL A 54 4.11 -1.45 18.09
C VAL A 54 4.73 -0.93 16.79
N GLN A 55 6.02 -0.62 16.80
CA GLN A 55 6.74 -0.12 15.61
C GLN A 55 6.79 -1.15 14.47
N VAL A 56 7.12 -2.40 14.78
CA VAL A 56 7.12 -3.50 13.81
C VAL A 56 5.70 -3.79 13.31
N GLN A 57 4.71 -3.75 14.20
CA GLN A 57 3.31 -3.97 13.83
C GLN A 57 2.79 -2.93 12.85
N ILE A 58 3.17 -1.65 12.99
CA ILE A 58 2.82 -0.60 12.02
C ILE A 58 3.32 -0.98 10.62
N TYR A 59 4.57 -1.43 10.52
CA TYR A 59 5.13 -1.85 9.24
C TYR A 59 4.42 -3.08 8.68
N ALA A 60 4.13 -4.08 9.51
CA ALA A 60 3.43 -5.29 9.10
C ALA A 60 1.98 -5.01 8.67
N GLU A 61 1.29 -4.11 9.34
CA GLU A 61 -0.10 -3.75 9.01
C GLU A 61 -0.27 -3.20 7.58
N ARG A 62 0.78 -2.64 6.95
CA ARG A 62 0.71 -2.16 5.55
C ARG A 62 0.20 -3.23 4.59
N PHE A 63 0.57 -4.48 4.80
CA PHE A 63 0.14 -5.61 3.97
C PHE A 63 -1.35 -5.87 4.12
N THR A 64 -1.91 -5.69 5.32
CA THR A 64 -3.36 -5.77 5.56
C THR A 64 -4.12 -4.71 4.75
N TYR A 65 -3.60 -3.47 4.67
CA TYR A 65 -4.19 -2.42 3.84
C TYR A 65 -4.03 -2.70 2.34
N GLN A 66 -2.90 -3.29 1.94
CA GLN A 66 -2.70 -3.73 0.56
C GLN A 66 -3.71 -4.83 0.17
N ASN A 67 -3.90 -5.84 1.00
CA ASN A 67 -4.89 -6.88 0.76
C ASN A 67 -6.31 -6.31 0.68
N ALA A 68 -6.66 -5.34 1.53
CA ALA A 68 -7.94 -4.64 1.42
C ALA A 68 -8.13 -3.96 0.06
N LYS A 69 -7.09 -3.30 -0.47
CA LYS A 69 -7.12 -2.69 -1.81
C LYS A 69 -7.25 -3.74 -2.91
N ILE A 70 -6.54 -4.87 -2.81
CA ILE A 70 -6.66 -5.99 -3.76
C ILE A 70 -8.12 -6.46 -3.83
N VAL A 71 -8.76 -6.69 -2.68
CA VAL A 71 -10.16 -7.10 -2.59
C VAL A 71 -11.08 -6.07 -3.23
N LEU A 72 -10.92 -4.78 -2.90
CA LEU A 72 -11.74 -3.70 -3.47
C LEU A 72 -11.57 -3.60 -4.99
N ARG A 73 -10.34 -3.73 -5.50
CA ARG A 73 -10.07 -3.75 -6.95
C ARG A 73 -10.71 -4.96 -7.62
N ALA A 74 -10.60 -6.14 -7.03
CA ALA A 74 -11.21 -7.37 -7.55
C ALA A 74 -12.73 -7.19 -7.72
N ILE A 75 -13.42 -6.67 -6.70
CA ILE A 75 -14.86 -6.41 -6.74
C ILE A 75 -15.21 -5.34 -7.78
N SER A 76 -14.45 -4.24 -7.82
CA SER A 76 -14.68 -3.14 -8.77
C SER A 76 -14.51 -3.57 -10.22
N THR A 77 -13.54 -4.44 -10.51
CA THR A 77 -13.28 -4.97 -11.85
C THR A 77 -14.11 -6.21 -12.19
N LYS A 78 -14.88 -6.72 -11.21
CA LYS A 78 -15.59 -8.01 -11.32
C LYS A 78 -14.67 -9.17 -11.69
N ALA A 79 -13.44 -9.15 -11.16
CA ALA A 79 -12.50 -10.24 -11.32
C ALA A 79 -13.07 -11.52 -10.68
N THR A 80 -12.80 -12.67 -11.31
CA THR A 80 -13.28 -13.93 -10.74
C THR A 80 -12.50 -14.28 -9.47
N LEU A 81 -13.14 -14.99 -8.56
CA LEU A 81 -12.47 -15.50 -7.36
C LEU A 81 -11.26 -16.37 -7.73
N GLU A 82 -11.42 -17.20 -8.78
CA GLU A 82 -10.38 -18.09 -9.28
C GLU A 82 -9.15 -17.30 -9.76
N ASP A 83 -9.34 -16.21 -10.53
CA ASP A 83 -8.25 -15.37 -10.98
C ASP A 83 -7.50 -14.74 -9.81
N ILE A 84 -8.21 -14.26 -8.80
CA ILE A 84 -7.60 -13.64 -7.62
C ILE A 84 -6.90 -14.67 -6.73
N ALA A 85 -7.51 -15.82 -6.50
CA ALA A 85 -6.92 -16.91 -5.73
C ALA A 85 -5.69 -17.50 -6.44
N HIS A 86 -5.67 -17.47 -7.77
CA HIS A 86 -4.52 -17.93 -8.55
C HIS A 86 -3.38 -16.89 -8.56
N ALA A 87 -3.67 -15.61 -8.81
CA ALA A 87 -2.64 -14.64 -9.16
C ALA A 87 -2.11 -13.80 -7.98
N VAL A 88 -2.96 -13.51 -6.97
CA VAL A 88 -2.65 -12.45 -5.99
C VAL A 88 -2.86 -12.86 -4.54
N LEU A 89 -3.95 -13.58 -4.24
CA LEU A 89 -4.29 -14.06 -2.91
C LEU A 89 -4.46 -15.59 -2.95
N PRO A 90 -3.38 -16.35 -3.08
CA PRO A 90 -3.44 -17.80 -3.26
C PRO A 90 -4.14 -18.46 -2.09
N GLU A 91 -5.04 -19.40 -2.41
CA GLU A 91 -5.81 -20.18 -1.42
C GLU A 91 -4.95 -21.10 -0.56
N GLU A 92 -3.76 -21.45 -1.03
CA GLU A 92 -2.74 -22.23 -0.31
C GLU A 92 -2.21 -21.48 0.92
N ASN A 93 -2.34 -20.15 0.96
CA ASN A 93 -2.03 -19.35 2.13
C ASN A 93 -3.29 -19.13 2.98
N GLU A 94 -3.39 -19.81 4.11
CA GLU A 94 -4.53 -19.73 5.03
C GLU A 94 -4.82 -18.29 5.50
N CYS A 95 -3.82 -17.41 5.52
CA CYS A 95 -4.00 -15.99 5.86
C CYS A 95 -4.92 -15.27 4.86
N ASN A 96 -5.04 -15.78 3.63
CA ASN A 96 -5.90 -15.19 2.60
C ASN A 96 -7.37 -15.59 2.70
N THR A 97 -7.71 -16.61 3.50
CA THR A 97 -9.08 -17.16 3.60
C THR A 97 -10.12 -16.07 3.89
N SER A 98 -9.83 -15.15 4.82
CA SER A 98 -10.75 -14.04 5.14
C SER A 98 -10.96 -13.11 3.96
N TRP A 99 -9.93 -12.82 3.18
CA TRP A 99 -9.98 -11.94 2.02
C TRP A 99 -10.77 -12.56 0.86
N LEU A 100 -10.51 -13.85 0.57
CA LEU A 100 -11.24 -14.60 -0.45
C LEU A 100 -12.72 -14.73 -0.09
N ASN A 101 -13.06 -14.91 1.18
CA ASN A 101 -14.43 -14.92 1.64
C ASN A 101 -15.15 -13.57 1.44
N ILE A 102 -14.45 -12.45 1.63
CA ILE A 102 -15.03 -11.12 1.37
C ILE A 102 -15.32 -10.96 -0.13
N ILE A 103 -14.40 -11.38 -1.02
CA ILE A 103 -14.62 -11.35 -2.46
C ILE A 103 -15.85 -12.19 -2.85
N SER A 104 -15.94 -13.42 -2.31
CA SER A 104 -17.04 -14.35 -2.63
C SER A 104 -18.42 -13.87 -2.18
N ASN A 105 -18.49 -13.01 -1.16
CA ASN A 105 -19.73 -12.60 -0.51
C ASN A 105 -20.03 -11.11 -0.68
N SER A 106 -19.41 -10.44 -1.65
CA SER A 106 -19.62 -9.00 -1.89
C SER A 106 -19.77 -8.73 -3.38
N ASP A 107 -20.89 -8.11 -3.76
CA ASP A 107 -21.16 -7.68 -5.12
C ASP A 107 -20.84 -6.19 -5.35
N SER A 108 -20.55 -5.46 -4.28
CA SER A 108 -20.24 -4.02 -4.31
C SER A 108 -19.14 -3.61 -3.33
N LEU A 109 -18.52 -2.45 -3.58
CA LEU A 109 -17.51 -1.88 -2.68
C LEU A 109 -18.07 -1.61 -1.28
N SER A 110 -19.34 -1.19 -1.21
CA SER A 110 -20.05 -0.94 0.05
C SER A 110 -20.21 -2.24 0.86
N GLU A 111 -20.65 -3.34 0.23
CA GLU A 111 -20.77 -4.64 0.90
C GLU A 111 -19.41 -5.16 1.37
N ALA A 112 -18.37 -5.04 0.53
CA ALA A 112 -17.01 -5.42 0.92
C ALA A 112 -16.53 -4.64 2.15
N SER A 113 -16.77 -3.32 2.17
CA SER A 113 -16.39 -2.48 3.31
C SER A 113 -17.12 -2.87 4.60
N GLU A 114 -18.40 -3.27 4.51
CA GLU A 114 -19.16 -3.79 5.64
C GLU A 114 -18.55 -5.09 6.20
N GLN A 115 -18.13 -6.01 5.33
CA GLN A 115 -17.47 -7.25 5.76
C GLN A 115 -16.07 -7.02 6.32
N MET A 116 -15.42 -5.92 5.95
CA MET A 116 -14.13 -5.50 6.50
C MET A 116 -14.22 -4.86 7.89
N LYS A 117 -15.40 -4.72 8.50
CA LYS A 117 -15.58 -4.13 9.85
C LYS A 117 -14.79 -4.81 10.96
N GLN A 118 -14.39 -6.05 10.76
CA GLN A 118 -13.53 -6.77 11.70
C GLN A 118 -12.08 -6.27 11.73
N PHE A 119 -11.62 -5.55 10.72
CA PHE A 119 -10.26 -5.04 10.63
C PHE A 119 -10.08 -3.70 11.33
N SER A 120 -8.86 -3.42 11.81
CA SER A 120 -8.53 -2.19 12.55
C SER A 120 -8.73 -0.91 11.73
N PHE A 121 -8.74 -1.01 10.41
CA PHE A 121 -8.92 0.10 9.48
C PHE A 121 -10.40 0.38 9.10
N ALA A 122 -11.36 -0.38 9.59
CA ALA A 122 -12.78 -0.21 9.24
C ALA A 122 -13.28 1.23 9.37
N LYS A 123 -12.73 1.99 10.32
CA LYS A 123 -13.05 3.41 10.51
C LYS A 123 -12.67 4.30 9.32
N ALA A 124 -11.76 3.85 8.44
CA ALA A 124 -11.42 4.58 7.24
C ALA A 124 -12.64 4.80 6.33
N PHE A 125 -13.54 3.84 6.29
CA PHE A 125 -14.72 3.85 5.42
C PHE A 125 -15.92 4.61 6.00
N ALA A 126 -15.88 5.03 7.26
CA ALA A 126 -17.03 5.61 7.97
C ALA A 126 -17.60 6.91 7.35
N LYS A 127 -16.85 7.56 6.47
CA LYS A 127 -17.24 8.80 5.79
C LYS A 127 -17.56 8.60 4.30
N LEU A 128 -17.52 7.36 3.82
CA LEU A 128 -17.78 7.03 2.43
C LEU A 128 -19.26 6.71 2.24
N ASP A 129 -19.80 7.17 1.13
CA ASP A 129 -21.17 6.85 0.70
C ASP A 129 -21.18 5.53 -0.08
N ALA A 130 -22.34 4.92 -0.22
CA ALA A 130 -22.51 3.62 -0.88
C ALA A 130 -22.08 3.62 -2.37
N ASP A 131 -22.10 4.77 -3.02
CA ASP A 131 -21.72 5.02 -4.42
C ASP A 131 -20.32 5.61 -4.57
N SER A 132 -19.55 5.67 -3.47
CA SER A 132 -18.16 6.14 -3.50
C SER A 132 -17.31 5.33 -4.48
N SER A 133 -16.41 6.01 -5.19
CA SER A 133 -15.52 5.38 -6.18
C SER A 133 -14.45 4.50 -5.52
N LEU A 134 -13.88 3.55 -6.28
CA LEU A 134 -12.75 2.74 -5.83
C LEU A 134 -11.60 3.62 -5.30
N SER A 135 -11.25 4.70 -6.02
CA SER A 135 -10.19 5.61 -5.57
C SER A 135 -10.49 6.24 -4.21
N SER A 136 -11.77 6.57 -3.93
CA SER A 136 -12.16 7.10 -2.62
C SER A 136 -11.91 6.10 -1.48
N TYR A 137 -12.17 4.81 -1.72
CA TYR A 137 -11.87 3.75 -0.76
C TYR A 137 -10.36 3.58 -0.56
N GLU A 138 -9.58 3.58 -1.65
CA GLU A 138 -8.12 3.45 -1.59
C GLU A 138 -7.46 4.64 -0.88
N ASP A 139 -7.90 5.86 -1.20
CA ASP A 139 -7.42 7.09 -0.54
C ASP A 139 -7.75 7.09 0.97
N ALA A 140 -8.94 6.60 1.33
CA ALA A 140 -9.34 6.49 2.73
C ALA A 140 -8.46 5.50 3.50
N LEU A 141 -8.12 4.35 2.89
CA LEU A 141 -7.20 3.37 3.46
C LEU A 141 -5.80 3.96 3.63
N ASP A 142 -5.24 4.60 2.61
CA ASP A 142 -3.91 5.20 2.67
C ASP A 142 -3.84 6.29 3.74
N ARG A 143 -4.81 7.19 3.75
CA ARG A 143 -4.88 8.25 4.75
C ARG A 143 -4.94 7.69 6.16
N HIS A 144 -5.81 6.72 6.40
CA HIS A 144 -5.94 6.08 7.72
C HIS A 144 -4.64 5.36 8.14
N TYR A 145 -3.98 4.65 7.20
CA TYR A 145 -2.71 3.99 7.48
C TYR A 145 -1.63 4.99 7.91
N PHE A 146 -1.40 6.03 7.12
CA PHE A 146 -0.33 7.00 7.39
C PHE A 146 -0.62 7.87 8.62
N GLU A 147 -1.87 8.27 8.85
CA GLU A 147 -2.26 8.97 10.09
C GLU A 147 -1.97 8.12 11.34
N LYS A 148 -2.38 6.86 11.33
CA LYS A 148 -2.14 5.91 12.42
C LYS A 148 -0.64 5.65 12.62
N ALA A 149 0.09 5.42 11.53
CA ALA A 149 1.51 5.12 11.55
C ALA A 149 2.35 6.30 12.06
N LEU A 150 2.09 7.52 11.58
CA LEU A 150 2.76 8.73 12.05
C LEU A 150 2.45 9.04 13.50
N ALA A 151 1.20 8.84 13.95
CA ALA A 151 0.82 9.03 15.34
C ALA A 151 1.58 8.08 16.29
N ALA A 152 1.75 6.83 15.89
CA ALA A 152 2.50 5.83 16.67
C ALA A 152 4.02 6.07 16.63
N ALA A 153 4.56 6.63 15.54
CA ALA A 153 5.98 7.00 15.40
C ALA A 153 6.29 8.40 16.01
N ASN A 154 5.49 8.90 16.95
CA ASN A 154 5.62 10.28 17.49
C ASN A 154 6.55 10.41 18.69
N GLY A 155 7.36 9.42 19.02
CA GLY A 155 8.35 9.49 20.09
C GLY A 155 9.62 10.27 19.73
N LYS A 156 10.52 10.39 20.71
CA LYS A 156 11.77 11.16 20.59
C LYS A 156 13.01 10.29 20.40
N ASP A 157 12.88 8.97 20.55
CA ASP A 157 14.01 8.06 20.41
C ASP A 157 14.43 7.87 18.94
N VAL A 158 15.56 7.19 18.76
CA VAL A 158 16.16 6.98 17.42
C VAL A 158 15.25 6.15 16.53
N ALA A 159 14.61 5.12 17.08
CA ALA A 159 13.75 4.22 16.31
C ALA A 159 12.47 4.94 15.81
N ASP A 160 11.82 5.76 16.66
CA ASP A 160 10.68 6.58 16.24
C ASP A 160 11.06 7.59 15.17
N LYS A 161 12.20 8.26 15.33
CA LYS A 161 12.70 9.21 14.30
C LYS A 161 12.97 8.53 12.99
N PHE A 162 13.56 7.33 13.02
CA PHE A 162 13.84 6.54 11.82
C PHE A 162 12.53 6.12 11.14
N LEU A 163 11.60 5.51 11.89
CA LEU A 163 10.31 5.08 11.37
C LEU A 163 9.52 6.27 10.81
N ARG A 164 9.47 7.38 11.53
CA ARG A 164 8.80 8.60 11.06
C ARG A 164 9.41 9.12 9.75
N ASN A 165 10.74 9.20 9.66
CA ASN A 165 11.40 9.63 8.43
C ASN A 165 11.05 8.71 7.26
N HIS A 166 11.04 7.39 7.47
CA HIS A 166 10.66 6.41 6.47
C HIS A 166 9.21 6.64 5.99
N LEU A 167 8.25 6.75 6.91
CA LEU A 167 6.84 7.01 6.59
C LEU A 167 6.66 8.33 5.84
N GLN A 168 7.37 9.38 6.24
CA GLN A 168 7.31 10.67 5.56
C GLN A 168 7.86 10.61 4.12
N MET A 169 8.91 9.82 3.89
CA MET A 169 9.43 9.58 2.54
C MET A 169 8.44 8.77 1.69
N GLU A 170 7.76 7.78 2.27
CA GLU A 170 6.72 7.04 1.56
C GLU A 170 5.53 7.95 1.17
N ILE A 171 5.11 8.85 2.05
CA ILE A 171 4.08 9.85 1.76
C ILE A 171 4.52 10.77 0.61
N ASP A 172 5.74 11.29 0.67
CA ASP A 172 6.27 12.15 -0.38
C ASP A 172 6.31 11.42 -1.73
N HIS A 173 6.77 10.17 -1.74
CA HIS A 173 6.83 9.34 -2.95
C HIS A 173 5.42 9.13 -3.53
N ARG A 174 4.44 8.76 -2.71
CA ARG A 174 3.05 8.61 -3.16
C ARG A 174 2.45 9.91 -3.66
N ASN A 175 2.68 11.02 -2.96
CA ASN A 175 2.18 12.32 -3.38
C ASN A 175 2.75 12.75 -4.73
N ILE A 176 4.03 12.48 -4.99
CA ILE A 176 4.67 12.78 -6.28
C ILE A 176 4.03 11.95 -7.39
N ILE A 177 3.88 10.64 -7.20
CA ILE A 177 3.23 9.76 -8.18
C ILE A 177 1.79 10.22 -8.43
N ASN A 178 1.00 10.38 -7.37
CA ASN A 178 -0.40 10.80 -7.48
C ASN A 178 -0.56 12.16 -8.19
N LEU A 179 0.35 13.11 -7.97
CA LEU A 179 0.35 14.41 -8.65
C LEU A 179 0.51 14.25 -10.16
N PHE A 180 1.55 13.55 -10.61
CA PHE A 180 1.82 13.42 -12.04
C PHE A 180 0.79 12.53 -12.74
N GLU A 181 0.32 11.46 -12.12
CA GLU A 181 -0.77 10.64 -12.65
C GLU A 181 -2.07 11.45 -12.78
N ALA A 182 -2.40 12.25 -11.76
CA ALA A 182 -3.60 13.08 -11.77
C ALA A 182 -3.51 14.21 -12.83
N HIS A 183 -2.34 14.79 -13.05
CA HIS A 183 -2.11 15.76 -14.12
C HIS A 183 -2.25 15.10 -15.50
N ALA A 184 -1.63 13.92 -15.70
CA ALA A 184 -1.75 13.17 -16.94
C ALA A 184 -3.20 12.79 -17.27
N LEU A 185 -4.04 12.56 -16.24
CA LEU A 185 -5.47 12.29 -16.37
C LEU A 185 -6.33 13.57 -16.49
N GLY A 186 -5.73 14.76 -16.39
CA GLY A 186 -6.45 16.05 -16.46
C GLY A 186 -7.42 16.27 -15.31
N LEU A 187 -7.14 15.75 -14.11
CA LEU A 187 -8.02 15.89 -12.95
C LEU A 187 -8.05 17.33 -12.45
N SER A 188 -9.17 17.72 -11.83
CA SER A 188 -9.30 19.03 -11.19
C SER A 188 -8.38 19.16 -9.97
N SER A 189 -7.92 20.38 -9.67
CA SER A 189 -7.11 20.67 -8.49
C SER A 189 -7.76 20.19 -7.18
N GLU A 190 -9.09 20.22 -7.08
CA GLU A 190 -9.82 19.71 -5.94
C GLU A 190 -9.68 18.19 -5.81
N SER A 191 -9.80 17.46 -6.94
CA SER A 191 -9.62 16.01 -6.98
C SER A 191 -8.18 15.63 -6.65
N ILE A 192 -7.21 16.36 -7.24
CA ILE A 192 -5.78 16.19 -6.93
C ILE A 192 -5.54 16.37 -5.43
N ARG A 193 -6.03 17.48 -4.84
CA ARG A 193 -5.83 17.72 -3.40
C ARG A 193 -6.41 16.61 -2.52
N LYS A 194 -7.54 16.03 -2.93
CA LYS A 194 -8.16 14.91 -2.21
C LYS A 194 -7.34 13.62 -2.24
N SER A 195 -6.58 13.38 -3.30
CA SER A 195 -5.70 12.20 -3.41
C SER A 195 -4.37 12.36 -2.66
N LEU A 196 -3.97 13.59 -2.29
CA LEU A 196 -2.71 13.84 -1.60
C LEU A 196 -2.80 13.52 -0.10
N LEU A 197 -1.71 12.97 0.41
CA LEU A 197 -1.55 12.57 1.82
C LEU A 197 -0.85 13.67 2.61
N ASP A 198 -1.35 13.93 3.82
CA ASP A 198 -0.73 14.83 4.77
C ASP A 198 0.47 14.16 5.47
N GLY A 199 1.47 14.95 5.86
CA GLY A 199 2.57 14.49 6.70
C GLY A 199 3.89 14.21 5.98
N GLY A 200 3.98 14.47 4.68
CA GLY A 200 5.24 14.42 3.92
C GLY A 200 6.29 15.43 4.41
N LYS A 201 7.51 15.23 3.97
CA LYS A 201 8.67 16.06 4.35
C LYS A 201 9.17 16.93 3.21
N LEU A 202 9.08 16.44 1.95
CA LEU A 202 9.41 17.21 0.75
C LEU A 202 8.27 18.17 0.40
N ILE A 203 7.04 17.68 0.49
CA ILE A 203 5.83 18.46 0.28
C ILE A 203 5.06 18.55 1.60
N PRO A 204 5.36 19.54 2.46
CA PRO A 204 4.64 19.71 3.72
C PRO A 204 3.15 19.95 3.50
N THR A 205 2.32 19.55 4.45
CA THR A 205 0.85 19.73 4.42
C THR A 205 0.44 21.15 4.00
N ALA A 206 1.15 22.17 4.46
CA ALA A 206 0.88 23.56 4.11
C ALA A 206 1.06 23.88 2.60
N GLN A 207 1.82 23.08 1.87
CA GLN A 207 2.07 23.27 0.43
C GLN A 207 1.16 22.41 -0.45
N LEU A 208 0.42 21.45 0.09
CA LEU A 208 -0.40 20.52 -0.70
C LEU A 208 -1.45 21.23 -1.58
N ASN A 209 -2.04 22.32 -1.07
CA ASN A 209 -2.96 23.12 -1.88
C ASN A 209 -2.23 23.83 -3.03
N THR A 210 -1.02 24.28 -2.82
CA THR A 210 -0.21 24.96 -3.84
C THR A 210 0.15 23.99 -4.95
N VAL A 211 0.70 22.82 -4.62
CA VAL A 211 1.07 21.80 -5.63
C VAL A 211 -0.13 21.26 -6.38
N ALA A 212 -1.28 21.11 -5.74
CA ALA A 212 -2.52 20.66 -6.40
C ALA A 212 -3.08 21.69 -7.41
N ASN A 213 -2.67 22.96 -7.33
CA ASN A 213 -3.07 24.04 -8.24
C ASN A 213 -1.96 24.43 -9.23
N THR A 214 -0.88 23.67 -9.28
CA THR A 214 0.32 23.98 -10.07
C THR A 214 0.47 22.90 -11.15
N ASP A 215 1.03 23.26 -12.29
CA ASP A 215 1.40 22.32 -13.35
C ASP A 215 2.67 21.52 -13.02
N ASP A 216 3.03 20.59 -13.91
CA ASP A 216 4.18 19.70 -13.71
C ASP A 216 5.50 20.48 -13.54
N ASP A 217 5.71 21.54 -14.32
CA ASP A 217 6.91 22.38 -14.22
C ASP A 217 7.00 23.06 -12.85
N GLY A 218 5.89 23.58 -12.36
CA GLY A 218 5.82 24.21 -11.04
C GLY A 218 5.99 23.20 -9.90
N VAL A 219 5.49 21.96 -10.04
CA VAL A 219 5.76 20.87 -9.09
C VAL A 219 7.26 20.54 -9.09
N LEU A 220 7.88 20.39 -10.26
CA LEU A 220 9.33 20.19 -10.38
C LEU A 220 10.14 21.30 -9.71
N ASP A 221 9.73 22.55 -9.87
CA ASP A 221 10.40 23.68 -9.22
C ASP A 221 10.30 23.64 -7.68
N ILE A 222 9.17 23.20 -7.15
CA ILE A 222 9.00 22.99 -5.70
C ILE A 222 9.93 21.87 -5.22
N LEU A 223 10.00 20.75 -5.93
CA LEU A 223 10.86 19.62 -5.59
C LEU A 223 12.35 19.97 -5.69
N ARG A 224 12.79 20.73 -6.72
CA ARG A 224 14.16 21.20 -6.88
C ARG A 224 14.63 22.09 -5.73
N ARG A 225 13.76 22.91 -5.16
CA ARG A 225 14.08 23.74 -3.99
C ARG A 225 14.30 22.90 -2.72
N SER A 226 13.81 21.68 -2.71
CA SER A 226 14.14 20.71 -1.68
C SER A 226 15.48 20.08 -2.02
N SER A 227 16.57 20.45 -1.33
CA SER A 227 17.93 19.91 -1.53
C SER A 227 18.05 18.39 -1.28
N ARG A 228 16.94 17.69 -1.11
CA ARG A 228 16.84 16.28 -0.74
C ARG A 228 16.23 15.39 -1.82
N PHE A 229 15.82 15.97 -2.95
CA PHE A 229 15.19 15.24 -4.04
C PHE A 229 15.96 15.48 -5.34
N ASP A 230 16.41 14.39 -5.99
CA ASP A 230 17.03 14.45 -7.31
C ASP A 230 15.93 14.41 -8.39
N CYS A 231 15.70 15.54 -9.04
CA CYS A 231 14.71 15.68 -10.09
C CYS A 231 15.17 15.20 -11.47
N ASN A 232 16.46 14.87 -11.68
CA ASN A 232 16.99 14.62 -13.03
C ASN A 232 16.27 13.48 -13.74
N GLY A 233 16.13 12.32 -13.09
CA GLY A 233 15.42 11.18 -13.66
C GLY A 233 13.93 11.42 -13.86
N LEU A 234 13.30 12.23 -13.00
CA LEU A 234 11.88 12.56 -13.12
C LEU A 234 11.60 13.48 -14.31
N GLU A 235 12.45 14.44 -14.59
CA GLU A 235 12.35 15.32 -15.76
C GLU A 235 12.47 14.57 -17.09
N GLU A 236 13.29 13.52 -17.13
CA GLU A 236 13.41 12.64 -18.31
C GLU A 236 12.16 11.79 -18.51
N ALA A 237 11.53 11.35 -17.44
CA ALA A 237 10.33 10.52 -17.50
C ALA A 237 9.06 11.30 -17.87
N LEU A 238 9.04 12.63 -17.68
CA LEU A 238 7.90 13.50 -18.00
C LEU A 238 7.96 14.08 -19.43
N LYS A 239 9.03 13.86 -20.18
CA LYS A 239 9.19 14.26 -21.60
C LYS A 239 8.68 13.18 -22.56
#